data_c786a7f1627cde1358297340a219f2fd
#
_entry.id   c786a7f1627cde1358297340a219f2fd
#
_cell.length_a   1.000
_cell.length_b   1.000
_cell.length_c   1.000
_cell.angle_alpha   90.00
_cell.angle_beta   90.00
_cell.angle_gamma   90.00
#
_symmetry.space_group_name_H-M   'P 1'
#
loop_
_entity.id
_entity.type
_entity.pdbx_description
1 polymer ?
#
loop_
_entity_poly.entity_id
_entity_poly.type
_entity_poly.pdbx_seq_one_letter_code
_entity_poly.pdbx_strand_id
1 'polypeptide(L)'
;MTYKLKFVPSAEKEWKKLGHPVREQFKKKLVQRLENPRVPSAQLHGRKDQYKIKLRASGYRLVYLVQDETITVMVLGVGKREGSQVYADKECRLPE
;
A
#
# COMPACT_ATOMS: atom_id res chain seq x y z
N MET A 1 -13.13 14.10 -1.02
CA MET A 1 -13.85 12.87 -0.64
C MET A 1 -12.85 11.83 -0.18
N THR A 2 -13.08 11.23 0.98
CA THR A 2 -12.13 10.28 1.55
C THR A 2 -12.42 8.86 1.07
N TYR A 3 -11.39 8.17 0.56
CA TYR A 3 -11.51 6.79 0.14
C TYR A 3 -11.58 5.86 1.34
N LYS A 4 -12.19 4.69 1.15
CA LYS A 4 -12.24 3.65 2.16
C LYS A 4 -10.94 2.85 2.14
N LEU A 5 -10.50 2.38 3.29
CA LEU A 5 -9.29 1.57 3.39
C LEU A 5 -9.67 0.11 3.57
N LYS A 6 -9.13 -0.76 2.70
CA LYS A 6 -9.33 -2.20 2.80
C LYS A 6 -8.00 -2.91 2.55
N PHE A 7 -7.91 -4.15 2.97
CA PHE A 7 -6.73 -5.00 2.79
C PHE A 7 -7.13 -6.31 2.14
N VAL A 8 -6.31 -6.80 1.20
CA VAL A 8 -6.45 -8.19 0.77
C VAL A 8 -5.99 -9.09 1.93
N PRO A 9 -6.48 -10.34 2.05
CA PRO A 9 -6.18 -11.19 3.21
C PRO A 9 -4.69 -11.35 3.51
N SER A 10 -3.87 -11.53 2.48
CA SER A 10 -2.42 -11.67 2.69
C SER A 10 -1.78 -10.38 3.19
N ALA A 11 -2.26 -9.24 2.71
CA ALA A 11 -1.77 -7.94 3.17
C ALA A 11 -2.17 -7.67 4.62
N GLU A 12 -3.37 -8.09 5.00
CA GLU A 12 -3.82 -7.95 6.38
C GLU A 12 -2.94 -8.74 7.34
N LYS A 13 -2.55 -9.97 6.95
CA LYS A 13 -1.63 -10.76 7.76
C LYS A 13 -0.27 -10.08 7.91
N GLU A 14 0.25 -9.54 6.83
CA GLU A 14 1.51 -8.82 6.84
C GLU A 14 1.43 -7.57 7.72
N TRP A 15 0.31 -6.86 7.64
CA TRP A 15 0.06 -5.68 8.46
C TRP A 15 0.09 -6.01 9.94
N LYS A 16 -0.55 -7.10 10.34
CA LYS A 16 -0.59 -7.52 11.74
C LYS A 16 0.77 -7.91 12.29
N LYS A 17 1.68 -8.32 11.42
CA LYS A 17 3.05 -8.68 11.82
C LYS A 17 3.95 -7.47 12.02
N LEU A 18 3.53 -6.30 11.57
CA LEU A 18 4.35 -5.09 11.72
C LEU A 18 4.41 -4.66 13.18
N GLY A 19 5.57 -4.13 13.59
CA GLY A 19 5.69 -3.52 14.89
C GLY A 19 4.83 -2.28 15.00
N HIS A 20 4.44 -1.93 16.23
CA HIS A 20 3.56 -0.79 16.47
C HIS A 20 4.10 0.52 15.86
N PRO A 21 5.38 0.88 16.00
CA PRO A 21 5.87 2.13 15.41
C PRO A 21 5.73 2.16 13.89
N VAL A 22 6.00 1.05 13.22
CA VAL A 22 5.92 0.97 11.76
C VAL A 22 4.46 1.10 11.31
N ARG A 23 3.53 0.42 11.98
CA ARG A 23 2.12 0.53 11.67
C ARG A 23 1.61 1.95 11.83
N GLU A 24 2.01 2.64 12.89
CA GLU A 24 1.59 4.01 13.13
C GLU A 24 2.10 4.96 12.04
N GLN A 25 3.33 4.76 11.58
CA GLN A 25 3.86 5.56 10.49
C GLN A 25 3.08 5.34 9.19
N PHE A 26 2.75 4.09 8.89
CA PHE A 26 1.93 3.79 7.72
C PHE A 26 0.51 4.35 7.85
N LYS A 27 -0.09 4.27 9.04
CA LYS A 27 -1.42 4.83 9.26
C LYS A 27 -1.46 6.32 8.96
N LYS A 28 -0.47 7.08 9.41
CA LYS A 28 -0.40 8.52 9.14
C LYS A 28 -0.34 8.79 7.63
N LYS A 29 0.49 8.03 6.92
CA LYS A 29 0.60 8.19 5.47
C LYS A 29 -0.65 7.72 4.75
N LEU A 30 -1.28 6.64 5.20
CA LEU A 30 -2.51 6.14 4.61
C LEU A 30 -3.66 7.14 4.75
N VAL A 31 -3.77 7.80 5.89
CA VAL A 31 -4.79 8.84 6.08
C VAL A 31 -4.67 9.91 5.00
N GLN A 32 -3.45 10.36 4.72
CA GLN A 32 -3.21 11.33 3.67
C GLN A 32 -3.56 10.78 2.29
N ARG A 33 -3.22 9.52 2.03
CA ARG A 33 -3.50 8.87 0.75
C ARG A 33 -4.99 8.59 0.55
N LEU A 34 -5.75 8.43 1.61
CA LEU A 34 -7.21 8.27 1.49
C LEU A 34 -7.87 9.56 1.01
N GLU A 35 -7.28 10.71 1.31
CA GLU A 35 -7.76 11.99 0.80
C GLU A 35 -7.36 12.19 -0.67
N ASN A 36 -6.16 11.75 -1.04
CA ASN A 36 -5.65 11.89 -2.41
C ASN A 36 -4.78 10.69 -2.75
N PRO A 37 -5.37 9.55 -3.14
CA PRO A 37 -4.62 8.32 -3.36
C PRO A 37 -3.80 8.30 -4.63
N ARG A 38 -4.14 9.13 -5.62
CA ARG A 38 -3.42 9.14 -6.90
C ARG A 38 -2.28 10.14 -6.86
N VAL A 39 -1.14 9.68 -6.35
CA VAL A 39 0.08 10.49 -6.25
C VAL A 39 1.03 10.08 -7.37
N PRO A 40 1.21 10.90 -8.42
CA PRO A 40 2.00 10.50 -9.59
C PRO A 40 3.40 10.03 -9.26
N SER A 41 4.08 10.70 -8.35
CA SER A 41 5.45 10.35 -7.98
C SER A 41 5.55 8.99 -7.25
N ALA A 42 4.43 8.49 -6.76
CA ALA A 42 4.38 7.22 -6.04
C ALA A 42 3.80 6.08 -6.87
N GLN A 43 3.40 6.36 -8.11
CA GLN A 43 2.82 5.33 -8.98
C GLN A 43 3.86 4.29 -9.35
N LEU A 44 3.46 3.01 -9.34
CA LEU A 44 4.33 1.93 -9.75
C LEU A 44 4.46 1.93 -11.27
N HIS A 45 5.69 1.74 -11.76
CA HIS A 45 5.96 1.70 -13.18
C HIS A 45 5.18 0.57 -13.85
N GLY A 46 4.45 0.89 -14.91
CA GLY A 46 3.65 -0.10 -15.62
C GLY A 46 2.36 -0.51 -14.94
N ARG A 47 2.01 0.11 -13.82
CA ARG A 47 0.79 -0.22 -13.05
C ARG A 47 -0.06 1.02 -12.90
N LYS A 48 -1.11 1.10 -13.69
CA LYS A 48 -1.93 2.30 -13.81
C LYS A 48 -2.54 2.77 -12.48
N ASP A 49 -3.07 1.85 -11.70
CA ASP A 49 -3.81 2.19 -10.47
C ASP A 49 -3.09 1.79 -9.20
N GLN A 50 -1.82 1.41 -9.29
CA GLN A 50 -1.07 0.95 -8.13
C GLN A 50 -0.02 1.97 -7.72
N TYR A 51 0.07 2.19 -6.41
CA TYR A 51 0.95 3.18 -5.82
C TYR A 51 1.67 2.58 -4.61
N LYS A 52 2.74 3.23 -4.19
CA LYS A 52 3.55 2.76 -3.07
C LYS A 52 3.68 3.83 -2.00
N ILE A 53 3.88 3.38 -0.78
CA ILE A 53 4.27 4.22 0.35
C ILE A 53 5.57 3.65 0.90
N LYS A 54 6.59 4.49 1.02
CA LYS A 54 7.91 4.08 1.53
C LYS A 54 8.15 4.65 2.92
N LEU A 55 8.71 3.83 3.81
CA LEU A 55 9.25 4.28 5.08
C LEU A 55 10.77 4.15 4.99
N ARG A 56 11.44 5.25 4.68
CA ARG A 56 12.89 5.22 4.40
C ARG A 56 13.71 4.72 5.57
N ALA A 57 13.39 5.16 6.78
CA ALA A 57 14.17 4.82 7.96
C ALA A 57 14.13 3.33 8.28
N SER A 58 12.97 2.70 8.13
CA SER A 58 12.80 1.29 8.47
C SER A 58 12.95 0.36 7.28
N GLY A 59 12.95 0.89 6.06
CA GLY A 59 13.02 0.09 4.85
C GLY A 59 11.74 -0.63 4.47
N TYR A 60 10.64 -0.34 5.13
CA TYR A 60 9.35 -0.95 4.80
C TYR A 60 8.68 -0.23 3.65
N ARG A 61 7.89 -0.98 2.89
CA ARG A 61 7.12 -0.48 1.76
C ARG A 61 5.73 -1.09 1.77
N LEU A 62 4.76 -0.31 1.31
CA LEU A 62 3.37 -0.73 1.19
C LEU A 62 2.90 -0.41 -0.22
N VAL A 63 2.18 -1.35 -0.83
CA VAL A 63 1.61 -1.18 -2.16
C VAL A 63 0.09 -1.21 -2.04
N TYR A 64 -0.59 -0.27 -2.69
CA TYR A 64 -2.05 -0.24 -2.69
C TYR A 64 -2.59 -0.01 -4.09
N LEU A 65 -3.84 -0.43 -4.28
CA LEU A 65 -4.58 -0.26 -5.52
C LEU A 65 -5.72 0.73 -5.29
N VAL A 66 -5.87 1.68 -6.21
CA VAL A 66 -6.97 2.65 -6.16
C VAL A 66 -8.14 2.11 -6.97
N GLN A 67 -9.30 2.00 -6.35
CA GLN A 67 -10.53 1.57 -7.00
C GLN A 67 -11.54 2.71 -6.94
N ASP A 68 -11.59 3.52 -7.99
CA ASP A 68 -12.45 4.71 -8.02
C ASP A 68 -13.94 4.36 -7.99
N GLU A 69 -14.32 3.27 -8.63
CA GLU A 69 -15.72 2.87 -8.69
C GLU A 69 -16.32 2.60 -7.31
N THR A 70 -15.52 2.08 -6.41
CA THR A 70 -15.95 1.77 -5.04
C THR A 70 -15.40 2.76 -4.03
N ILE A 71 -14.68 3.78 -4.49
CA ILE A 71 -14.01 4.78 -3.65
C ILE A 71 -13.19 4.08 -2.57
N THR A 72 -12.32 3.15 -3.00
CA THR A 72 -11.57 2.29 -2.09
C THR A 72 -10.08 2.32 -2.41
N VAL A 73 -9.27 2.34 -1.36
CA VAL A 73 -7.84 2.08 -1.42
C VAL A 73 -7.62 0.68 -0.85
N MET A 74 -7.19 -0.24 -1.71
CA MET A 74 -7.00 -1.64 -1.34
C MET A 74 -5.51 -1.90 -1.15
N VAL A 75 -5.09 -2.23 0.06
CA VAL A 75 -3.70 -2.57 0.34
C VAL A 75 -3.43 -3.97 -0.19
N LEU A 76 -2.51 -4.07 -1.15
CA LEU A 76 -2.15 -5.33 -1.79
C LEU A 76 -1.04 -6.06 -1.03
N GLY A 77 -0.18 -5.32 -0.36
CA GLY A 77 0.89 -5.93 0.42
C GLY A 77 1.73 -4.90 1.13
N VAL A 78 2.39 -5.34 2.19
CA VAL A 78 3.30 -4.52 2.97
C VAL A 78 4.44 -5.41 3.46
N GLY A 79 5.65 -4.89 3.41
CA GLY A 79 6.80 -5.66 3.85
C GLY A 79 8.08 -4.87 3.80
N LYS A 80 9.14 -5.44 4.35
CA LYS A 80 10.46 -4.85 4.33
C LYS A 80 11.06 -5.04 2.95
N ARG A 81 11.73 -4.01 2.46
CA ARG A 81 12.37 -4.07 1.16
C ARG A 81 13.51 -5.08 1.15
N GLU A 82 13.44 -6.02 0.22
CA GLU A 82 14.54 -6.94 -0.06
C GLU A 82 14.71 -7.01 -1.58
N GLY A 83 15.38 -6.00 -2.12
CA GLY A 83 15.53 -5.88 -3.56
C GLY A 83 14.17 -5.58 -4.22
N SER A 84 13.95 -6.12 -5.41
CA SER A 84 12.71 -5.90 -6.16
C SER A 84 11.64 -6.95 -5.91
N GLN A 85 11.95 -8.00 -5.16
CA GLN A 85 11.02 -9.13 -4.96
C GLN A 85 9.73 -8.72 -4.26
N VAL A 86 9.81 -7.78 -3.32
CA VAL A 86 8.63 -7.32 -2.60
C VAL A 86 7.57 -6.82 -3.56
N TYR A 87 7.96 -6.01 -4.53
CA TYR A 87 7.00 -5.45 -5.48
C TYR A 87 6.46 -6.50 -6.43
N ALA A 88 7.31 -7.41 -6.90
CA ALA A 88 6.85 -8.46 -7.80
C ALA A 88 5.77 -9.32 -7.16
N ASP A 89 5.98 -9.73 -5.91
CA ASP A 89 5.00 -10.55 -5.20
C ASP A 89 3.70 -9.78 -4.92
N LYS A 90 3.81 -8.51 -4.52
CA LYS A 90 2.64 -7.71 -4.17
C LYS A 90 1.82 -7.35 -5.40
N GLU A 91 2.48 -7.08 -6.51
CA GLU A 91 1.79 -6.74 -7.74
C GLU A 91 0.95 -7.88 -8.31
N CYS A 92 1.28 -9.12 -7.97
CA CYS A 92 0.50 -10.28 -8.38
C CYS A 92 -0.77 -10.49 -7.56
N ARG A 93 -0.96 -9.74 -6.48
CA ARG A 93 -2.09 -9.90 -5.57
C ARG A 93 -3.22 -8.92 -5.88
N LEU A 94 -3.74 -8.98 -7.08
CA LEU A 94 -4.84 -8.11 -7.46
C LEU A 94 -6.14 -8.64 -6.87
N PRO A 95 -6.97 -7.77 -6.28
CA PRO A 95 -8.30 -8.20 -5.84
C PRO A 95 -9.17 -8.45 -7.06
N GLU A 96 -9.94 -9.48 -6.99
CA GLU A 96 -10.86 -9.81 -8.08
C GLU A 96 -12.27 -9.32 -7.78
#